data_677fa31316ec7deeb7fba9a84749978a
#
_entry.id   677fa31316ec7deeb7fba9a84749978a
#
_cell.length_a   1.000
_cell.length_b   1.000
_cell.length_c   1.000
_cell.angle_alpha   90.00
_cell.angle_beta   90.00
_cell.angle_gamma   90.00
#
_symmetry.space_group_name_H-M   'P 1'
#
loop_
_entity.id
_entity.type
_entity.pdbx_description
1 polymer ?
#
loop_
_entity_poly.entity_id
_entity_poly.type
_entity_poly.pdbx_seq_one_letter_code
_entity_poly.pdbx_strand_id
1 'polypeptide(L)'
;MRKSFALLIVALLALSLNVEAQTTKYNYHKSGYWGNIEASGGVTLGGGSDIGLSTVFGGRLGNGVAMGMGLGLYVDVNSVVSTFYIPVFLETKYSPFKSGRSPFLSLRTGFSINEWAMPGFYLAPALGCDIGRFSFFMRYGLNLYPVEVDIDITAPGVEIETTGTAHIKTHGLSLGFGINF
;
A
#
# COMPACT_ATOMS: atom_id res chain seq x y z
N MET A 1 -13.04 22.58 4.66
CA MET A 1 -12.03 21.56 4.30
C MET A 1 -12.60 20.14 4.07
N ARG A 2 -13.52 19.61 4.90
CA ARG A 2 -14.12 18.25 4.71
C ARG A 2 -14.88 18.06 3.37
N LYS A 3 -15.62 19.09 2.90
CA LYS A 3 -16.41 19.00 1.66
C LYS A 3 -15.54 19.00 0.39
N SER A 4 -14.40 19.70 0.40
CA SER A 4 -13.48 19.74 -0.76
C SER A 4 -12.73 18.42 -0.94
N PHE A 5 -12.44 17.72 0.15
CA PHE A 5 -11.77 16.40 0.09
C PHE A 5 -12.70 15.31 -0.47
N ALA A 6 -13.98 15.33 -0.07
CA ALA A 6 -14.97 14.42 -0.62
C ALA A 6 -15.22 14.67 -2.12
N LEU A 7 -15.21 15.92 -2.57
CA LEU A 7 -15.33 16.31 -3.98
C LEU A 7 -14.12 15.83 -4.81
N LEU A 8 -12.92 15.89 -4.25
CA LEU A 8 -11.69 15.39 -4.91
C LEU A 8 -11.76 13.88 -5.11
N ILE A 9 -12.22 13.13 -4.10
CA ILE A 9 -12.38 11.66 -4.19
C ILE A 9 -13.43 11.31 -5.23
N VAL A 10 -14.58 12.01 -5.25
CA VAL A 10 -15.64 11.80 -6.24
C VAL A 10 -15.17 12.16 -7.65
N ALA A 11 -14.38 13.22 -7.82
CA ALA A 11 -13.80 13.60 -9.10
C ALA A 11 -12.77 12.57 -9.60
N LEU A 12 -11.94 12.03 -8.73
CA LEU A 12 -10.99 10.94 -9.06
C LEU A 12 -11.73 9.65 -9.43
N LEU A 13 -12.80 9.31 -8.72
CA LEU A 13 -13.68 8.18 -9.08
C LEU A 13 -14.41 8.40 -10.40
N ALA A 14 -14.90 9.60 -10.66
CA ALA A 14 -15.59 9.94 -11.92
C ALA A 14 -14.63 9.91 -13.12
N LEU A 15 -13.38 10.33 -12.96
CA LEU A 15 -12.36 10.23 -14.00
C LEU A 15 -12.01 8.76 -14.33
N SER A 16 -12.04 7.86 -13.34
CA SER A 16 -11.81 6.43 -13.57
C SER A 16 -12.98 5.72 -14.26
N LEU A 17 -14.20 6.23 -14.18
CA LEU A 17 -15.39 5.64 -14.80
C LEU A 17 -15.55 5.98 -16.29
N ASN A 18 -14.88 7.04 -16.79
CA ASN A 18 -14.94 7.44 -18.20
C ASN A 18 -13.96 6.67 -19.12
N VAL A 19 -13.22 5.70 -18.59
CA VAL A 19 -12.46 4.76 -19.43
C VAL A 19 -13.48 3.83 -20.10
N GLU A 20 -13.72 4.05 -21.38
CA GLU A 20 -14.63 3.27 -22.22
C GLU A 20 -14.57 1.78 -21.90
N ALA A 21 -15.72 1.23 -21.53
CA ALA A 21 -15.94 -0.20 -21.37
C ALA A 21 -15.87 -0.87 -22.77
N GLN A 22 -14.69 -0.88 -23.40
CA GLN A 22 -14.48 -1.78 -24.51
C GLN A 22 -14.56 -3.21 -23.96
N THR A 23 -15.52 -3.96 -24.45
CA THR A 23 -15.74 -5.39 -24.24
C THR A 23 -14.61 -6.26 -24.85
N THR A 24 -13.41 -5.72 -24.98
CA THR A 24 -12.20 -6.44 -25.31
C THR A 24 -11.86 -7.35 -24.14
N LYS A 25 -11.86 -8.64 -24.42
CA LYS A 25 -11.40 -9.71 -23.54
C LYS A 25 -10.11 -9.24 -22.83
N TYR A 26 -10.20 -8.99 -21.53
CA TYR A 26 -9.09 -8.41 -20.76
C TYR A 26 -7.85 -9.28 -20.90
N ASN A 27 -6.75 -8.73 -21.39
CA ASN A 27 -5.51 -9.47 -21.66
C ASN A 27 -4.39 -8.93 -20.77
N TYR A 28 -4.01 -9.69 -19.74
CA TYR A 28 -2.96 -9.32 -18.79
C TYR A 28 -1.55 -9.32 -19.43
N HIS A 29 -1.38 -9.98 -20.59
CA HIS A 29 -0.13 -10.02 -21.33
C HIS A 29 -0.04 -8.98 -22.46
N LYS A 30 -1.03 -8.09 -22.59
CA LYS A 30 -0.94 -6.97 -23.53
C LYS A 30 -0.10 -5.86 -22.89
N SER A 31 0.93 -5.40 -23.61
CA SER A 31 1.69 -4.21 -23.21
C SER A 31 0.84 -2.95 -23.30
N GLY A 32 1.11 -2.01 -22.44
CA GLY A 32 0.42 -0.72 -22.40
C GLY A 32 0.33 -0.14 -21.01
N TYR A 33 -0.46 0.90 -20.88
CA TYR A 33 -0.75 1.54 -19.61
C TYR A 33 -1.46 0.57 -18.64
N TRP A 34 -1.11 0.70 -17.38
CA TRP A 34 -1.75 -0.01 -16.28
C TRP A 34 -1.94 0.93 -15.09
N GLY A 35 -3.13 0.91 -14.54
CA GLY A 35 -3.42 1.55 -13.26
C GLY A 35 -4.32 0.66 -12.41
N ASN A 36 -4.28 0.92 -11.11
CA ASN A 36 -5.08 0.20 -10.14
C ASN A 36 -5.49 1.17 -9.01
N ILE A 37 -6.73 1.04 -8.56
CA ILE A 37 -7.22 1.65 -7.31
C ILE A 37 -7.69 0.52 -6.42
N GLU A 38 -7.23 0.48 -5.18
CA GLU A 38 -7.50 -0.59 -4.22
C GLU A 38 -8.05 -0.04 -2.90
N ALA A 39 -8.95 -0.81 -2.33
CA ALA A 39 -9.37 -0.69 -0.94
C ALA A 39 -8.99 -1.97 -0.19
N SER A 40 -8.52 -1.85 1.02
CA SER A 40 -8.13 -2.98 1.86
C SER A 40 -8.50 -2.75 3.32
N GLY A 41 -8.70 -3.85 4.02
CA GLY A 41 -8.85 -3.87 5.47
C GLY A 41 -8.09 -5.05 6.05
N GLY A 42 -7.49 -4.89 7.20
CA GLY A 42 -6.62 -5.89 7.77
C GLY A 42 -6.51 -5.84 9.28
N VAL A 43 -5.64 -6.71 9.77
CA VAL A 43 -5.28 -6.81 11.18
C VAL A 43 -3.78 -6.62 11.32
N THR A 44 -3.39 -5.77 12.26
CA THR A 44 -2.00 -5.56 12.62
C THR A 44 -1.61 -6.59 13.67
N LEU A 45 -0.47 -7.25 13.48
CA LEU A 45 0.07 -8.21 14.43
C LEU A 45 0.67 -7.47 15.65
N GLY A 46 -0.16 -6.99 16.49
CA GLY A 46 0.11 -6.14 17.65
C GLY A 46 -1.20 -5.66 18.26
N GLY A 47 -2.34 -6.05 17.65
CA GLY A 47 -3.68 -5.82 18.20
C GLY A 47 -4.37 -4.57 17.65
N GLY A 48 -4.24 -4.28 16.37
CA GLY A 48 -4.98 -3.22 15.66
C GLY A 48 -5.69 -3.75 14.42
N SER A 49 -6.50 -2.91 13.82
CA SER A 49 -7.10 -3.13 12.50
C SER A 49 -6.78 -1.93 11.62
N ASP A 50 -6.45 -2.17 10.36
CA ASP A 50 -6.19 -1.11 9.40
C ASP A 50 -7.20 -1.10 8.26
N ILE A 51 -7.51 0.09 7.78
CA ILE A 51 -8.28 0.32 6.55
C ILE A 51 -7.42 1.20 5.65
N GLY A 52 -7.31 0.81 4.38
CA GLY A 52 -6.46 1.52 3.44
C GLY A 52 -7.08 1.70 2.07
N LEU A 53 -6.68 2.81 1.45
CA LEU A 53 -6.90 3.09 0.04
C LEU A 53 -5.54 3.31 -0.62
N SER A 54 -5.34 2.75 -1.79
CA SER A 54 -4.10 2.95 -2.56
C SER A 54 -4.38 3.04 -4.05
N THR A 55 -3.47 3.68 -4.75
CA THR A 55 -3.50 3.77 -6.21
C THR A 55 -2.11 3.51 -6.78
N VAL A 56 -2.07 2.92 -7.97
CA VAL A 56 -0.84 2.62 -8.71
C VAL A 56 -1.01 3.07 -10.15
N PHE A 57 0.04 3.63 -10.72
CA PHE A 57 0.10 4.02 -12.13
C PHE A 57 1.40 3.52 -12.74
N GLY A 58 1.33 2.91 -13.91
CA GLY A 58 2.48 2.33 -14.56
C GLY A 58 2.18 1.70 -15.91
N GLY A 59 2.89 0.64 -16.23
CA GLY A 59 2.76 -0.05 -17.49
C GLY A 59 2.87 -1.57 -17.37
N ARG A 60 2.27 -2.27 -18.34
CA ARG A 60 2.41 -3.70 -18.57
C ARG A 60 3.48 -3.94 -19.62
N LEU A 61 4.36 -4.89 -19.37
CA LEU A 61 5.49 -5.22 -20.25
C LEU A 61 5.16 -6.26 -21.33
N GLY A 62 3.91 -6.76 -21.37
CA GLY A 62 3.46 -7.70 -22.40
C GLY A 62 3.69 -9.19 -22.12
N ASN A 63 4.35 -9.53 -21.02
CA ASN A 63 4.65 -10.89 -20.59
C ASN A 63 3.96 -11.30 -19.27
N GLY A 64 2.90 -10.59 -18.91
CA GLY A 64 2.20 -10.77 -17.63
C GLY A 64 2.78 -9.96 -16.48
N VAL A 65 3.89 -9.24 -16.71
CA VAL A 65 4.48 -8.34 -15.72
C VAL A 65 3.92 -6.95 -15.90
N ALA A 66 3.51 -6.33 -14.80
CA ALA A 66 3.17 -4.92 -14.71
C ALA A 66 4.05 -4.27 -13.63
N MET A 67 4.48 -3.04 -13.89
CA MET A 67 5.29 -2.26 -12.95
C MET A 67 4.73 -0.84 -12.88
N GLY A 68 4.70 -0.27 -11.68
CA GLY A 68 4.18 1.07 -11.47
C GLY A 68 4.64 1.70 -10.18
N MET A 69 4.37 2.99 -10.07
CA MET A 69 4.53 3.74 -8.83
C MET A 69 3.16 3.96 -8.21
N GLY A 70 3.11 3.92 -6.89
CA GLY A 70 1.86 4.10 -6.17
C GLY A 70 2.03 4.86 -4.87
N LEU A 71 0.90 5.28 -4.38
CA LEU A 71 0.76 5.86 -3.06
C LEU A 71 -0.49 5.30 -2.38
N GLY A 72 -0.47 5.26 -1.06
CA GLY A 72 -1.62 4.81 -0.28
C GLY A 72 -1.87 5.72 0.91
N LEU A 73 -3.04 5.57 1.49
CA LEU A 73 -3.41 6.12 2.79
C LEU A 73 -4.00 4.99 3.61
N TYR A 74 -3.40 4.70 4.73
CA TYR A 74 -3.83 3.68 5.66
C TYR A 74 -4.10 4.31 7.02
N VAL A 75 -5.19 3.92 7.62
CA VAL A 75 -5.61 4.37 8.96
C VAL A 75 -5.69 3.15 9.86
N ASP A 76 -4.93 3.15 10.92
CA ASP A 76 -5.03 2.14 11.98
C ASP A 76 -6.21 2.52 12.88
N VAL A 77 -7.19 1.62 12.95
CA VAL A 77 -8.39 1.77 13.77
C VAL A 77 -8.17 0.99 15.06
N ASN A 78 -7.28 1.47 15.88
CA ASN A 78 -7.14 0.92 17.23
C ASN A 78 -7.94 1.75 18.22
N SER A 79 -8.43 1.13 19.29
CA SER A 79 -9.44 1.67 20.22
C SER A 79 -9.00 2.91 21.00
N VAL A 80 -7.73 3.30 20.97
CA VAL A 80 -7.20 4.38 21.82
C VAL A 80 -6.61 5.54 21.04
N VAL A 81 -5.91 5.29 19.94
CA VAL A 81 -5.28 6.32 19.09
C VAL A 81 -5.38 5.86 17.62
N SER A 82 -6.08 6.65 16.80
CA SER A 82 -6.10 6.41 15.36
C SER A 82 -4.83 6.99 14.75
N THR A 83 -3.92 6.14 14.30
CA THR A 83 -2.70 6.53 13.59
C THR A 83 -2.89 6.34 12.09
N PHE A 84 -2.23 7.16 11.29
CA PHE A 84 -2.25 6.99 9.84
C PHE A 84 -0.82 6.92 9.29
N TYR A 85 -0.67 6.23 8.15
CA TYR A 85 0.58 6.24 7.39
C TYR A 85 0.31 6.29 5.89
N ILE A 86 1.25 6.92 5.19
CA ILE A 86 1.19 7.15 3.75
C ILE A 86 2.40 6.45 3.11
N PRO A 87 2.25 5.25 2.55
CA PRO A 87 3.30 4.62 1.78
C PRO A 87 3.37 5.21 0.36
N VAL A 88 4.59 5.48 -0.08
CA VAL A 88 4.96 5.73 -1.47
C VAL A 88 5.83 4.56 -1.92
N PHE A 89 5.43 3.88 -2.99
CA PHE A 89 6.03 2.60 -3.34
C PHE A 89 6.12 2.35 -4.85
N LEU A 90 7.01 1.46 -5.21
CA LEU A 90 7.02 0.78 -6.49
C LEU A 90 6.28 -0.54 -6.34
N GLU A 91 5.41 -0.86 -7.29
CA GLU A 91 4.75 -2.16 -7.37
C GLU A 91 5.22 -2.91 -8.60
N THR A 92 5.58 -4.16 -8.39
CA THR A 92 5.75 -5.15 -9.46
C THR A 92 4.69 -6.23 -9.27
N LYS A 93 3.92 -6.49 -10.33
CA LYS A 93 2.84 -7.48 -10.34
C LYS A 93 3.06 -8.45 -11.48
N TYR A 94 2.92 -9.74 -11.22
CA TYR A 94 3.02 -10.81 -12.20
C TYR A 94 1.72 -11.62 -12.27
N SER A 95 1.12 -11.67 -13.46
CA SER A 95 -0.11 -12.41 -13.78
C SER A 95 0.21 -13.46 -14.85
N PRO A 96 0.30 -14.77 -14.50
CA PRO A 96 0.77 -15.81 -15.41
C PRO A 96 -0.20 -16.10 -16.57
N PHE A 97 -1.49 -15.87 -16.42
CA PHE A 97 -2.48 -16.19 -17.43
C PHE A 97 -2.85 -14.99 -18.29
N LYS A 98 -3.04 -15.23 -19.61
CA LYS A 98 -3.26 -14.16 -20.59
C LYS A 98 -4.58 -13.45 -20.45
N SER A 99 -5.65 -14.14 -20.10
CA SER A 99 -7.00 -13.56 -20.15
C SER A 99 -7.97 -14.20 -19.16
N GLY A 100 -9.05 -13.46 -18.87
CA GLY A 100 -10.17 -13.91 -18.09
C GLY A 100 -9.90 -13.86 -16.59
N ARG A 101 -9.35 -14.91 -16.03
CA ARG A 101 -9.00 -15.01 -14.61
C ARG A 101 -7.52 -15.36 -14.51
N SER A 102 -6.78 -14.62 -13.72
CA SER A 102 -5.36 -14.88 -13.49
C SER A 102 -5.03 -14.72 -12.03
N PRO A 103 -4.45 -15.74 -11.38
CA PRO A 103 -3.78 -15.50 -10.12
C PRO A 103 -2.66 -14.49 -10.36
N PHE A 104 -2.26 -13.77 -9.33
CA PHE A 104 -1.11 -12.89 -9.41
C PHE A 104 -0.29 -12.91 -8.12
N LEU A 105 0.96 -12.57 -8.27
CA LEU A 105 1.85 -12.18 -7.18
C LEU A 105 2.21 -10.72 -7.39
N SER A 106 2.21 -9.94 -6.33
CA SER A 106 2.74 -8.58 -6.38
C SER A 106 3.65 -8.30 -5.19
N LEU A 107 4.56 -7.36 -5.42
CA LEU A 107 5.46 -6.86 -4.41
C LEU A 107 5.48 -5.34 -4.47
N ARG A 108 5.21 -4.70 -3.35
CA ARG A 108 5.39 -3.27 -3.15
C ARG A 108 6.63 -3.06 -2.29
N THR A 109 7.46 -2.13 -2.70
CA THR A 109 8.64 -1.72 -1.94
C THR A 109 8.80 -0.21 -2.04
N GLY A 110 9.15 0.44 -0.95
CA GLY A 110 9.26 1.89 -0.89
C GLY A 110 9.47 2.40 0.51
N PHE A 111 8.89 3.53 0.79
CA PHE A 111 8.90 4.13 2.11
C PHE A 111 7.50 4.55 2.53
N SER A 112 7.25 4.59 3.81
CA SER A 112 6.02 5.10 4.40
C SER A 112 6.33 6.25 5.36
N ILE A 113 5.44 7.22 5.40
CA ILE A 113 5.51 8.36 6.32
C ILE A 113 4.33 8.21 7.27
N ASN A 114 4.60 8.21 8.56
CA ASN A 114 3.59 8.17 9.61
C ASN A 114 3.15 9.58 10.02
N GLU A 115 2.22 9.68 10.96
CA GLU A 115 1.71 10.96 11.49
C GLU A 115 2.78 11.86 12.13
N TRP A 116 3.91 11.30 12.60
CA TRP A 116 5.05 12.04 13.14
C TRP A 116 6.06 12.45 12.07
N ALA A 117 5.69 12.33 10.77
CA ALA A 117 6.55 12.61 9.63
C ALA A 117 7.86 11.79 9.60
N MET A 118 7.90 10.65 10.30
CA MET A 118 9.05 9.75 10.28
C MET A 118 9.00 8.86 9.04
N PRO A 119 10.04 8.90 8.19
CA PRO A 119 10.13 7.99 7.07
C PRO A 119 10.54 6.59 7.53
N GLY A 120 9.81 5.58 7.11
CA GLY A 120 10.10 4.17 7.36
C GLY A 120 10.19 3.37 6.08
N PHE A 121 10.89 2.25 6.10
CA PHE A 121 10.91 1.31 4.99
C PHE A 121 9.57 0.58 4.90
N TYR A 122 9.01 0.49 3.69
CA TYR A 122 7.76 -0.19 3.37
C TYR A 122 8.00 -1.37 2.44
N LEU A 123 7.50 -2.55 2.84
CA LEU A 123 7.52 -3.76 2.03
C LEU A 123 6.16 -4.45 2.15
N ALA A 124 5.54 -4.80 1.02
CA ALA A 124 4.23 -5.43 1.03
C ALA A 124 4.05 -6.43 -0.12
N PRO A 125 4.43 -7.71 0.09
CA PRO A 125 4.07 -8.79 -0.80
C PRO A 125 2.57 -9.07 -0.75
N ALA A 126 1.98 -9.42 -1.90
CA ALA A 126 0.59 -9.83 -2.00
C ALA A 126 0.43 -10.98 -2.99
N LEU A 127 -0.59 -11.78 -2.73
CA LEU A 127 -1.09 -12.78 -3.66
C LEU A 127 -2.58 -12.56 -3.86
N GLY A 128 -3.07 -12.84 -5.06
CA GLY A 128 -4.47 -12.58 -5.38
C GLY A 128 -4.91 -13.18 -6.69
N CYS A 129 -6.09 -12.78 -7.11
CA CYS A 129 -6.68 -13.18 -8.38
C CYS A 129 -7.29 -11.96 -9.08
N ASP A 130 -6.94 -11.78 -10.34
CA ASP A 130 -7.59 -10.83 -11.22
C ASP A 130 -8.74 -11.50 -11.96
N ILE A 131 -9.90 -10.87 -12.00
CA ILE A 131 -11.09 -11.28 -12.75
C ILE A 131 -11.54 -10.10 -13.60
N GLY A 132 -11.11 -10.09 -14.86
CA GLY A 132 -11.32 -8.93 -15.73
C GLY A 132 -10.64 -7.68 -15.17
N ARG A 133 -11.41 -6.68 -14.80
CA ARG A 133 -10.90 -5.45 -14.18
C ARG A 133 -10.77 -5.53 -12.67
N PHE A 134 -11.33 -6.52 -12.03
CA PHE A 134 -11.35 -6.64 -10.59
C PHE A 134 -10.17 -7.45 -10.10
N SER A 135 -9.58 -7.01 -9.00
CA SER A 135 -8.52 -7.71 -8.26
C SER A 135 -9.01 -8.02 -6.87
N PHE A 136 -8.77 -9.24 -6.42
CA PHE A 136 -8.95 -9.64 -5.03
C PHE A 136 -7.61 -10.12 -4.51
N PHE A 137 -7.19 -9.66 -3.35
CA PHE A 137 -5.86 -9.99 -2.86
C PHE A 137 -5.80 -10.10 -1.34
N MET A 138 -4.78 -10.83 -0.91
CA MET A 138 -4.28 -10.84 0.45
C MET A 138 -2.87 -10.26 0.43
N ARG A 139 -2.59 -9.32 1.32
CA ARG A 139 -1.32 -8.59 1.39
C ARG A 139 -0.76 -8.66 2.80
N TYR A 140 0.52 -8.95 2.90
CA TYR A 140 1.27 -8.78 4.13
C TYR A 140 2.04 -7.47 4.06
N GLY A 141 1.76 -6.56 4.98
CA GLY A 141 2.42 -5.25 5.09
C GLY A 141 3.50 -5.27 6.16
N LEU A 142 4.66 -4.71 5.87
CA LEU A 142 5.76 -4.50 6.80
C LEU A 142 6.22 -3.05 6.71
N ASN A 143 6.20 -2.35 7.85
CA ASN A 143 6.79 -1.02 8.02
C ASN A 143 7.89 -1.08 9.07
N LEU A 144 9.03 -0.49 8.77
CA LEU A 144 10.17 -0.37 9.68
C LEU A 144 10.50 1.10 9.85
N TYR A 145 10.25 1.63 11.04
CA TYR A 145 10.53 3.03 11.38
C TYR A 145 11.76 3.09 12.29
N PRO A 146 12.82 3.85 11.93
CA PRO A 146 13.91 4.15 12.87
C PRO A 146 13.39 5.12 13.92
N VAL A 147 13.70 4.86 15.17
CA VAL A 147 13.39 5.74 16.32
C VAL A 147 14.68 6.01 17.06
N GLU A 148 14.99 7.27 17.26
CA GLU A 148 16.08 7.67 18.14
C GLU A 148 15.62 7.51 19.57
N VAL A 149 16.41 6.80 20.35
CA VAL A 149 16.18 6.60 21.80
C VAL A 149 17.32 7.25 22.54
N ASP A 150 17.02 8.30 23.26
CA ASP A 150 17.99 8.91 24.16
C ASP A 150 18.04 8.09 25.47
N ILE A 151 19.20 7.58 25.78
CA ILE A 151 19.46 6.81 26.99
C ILE A 151 20.27 7.68 27.94
N ASP A 152 19.61 8.23 28.93
CA ASP A 152 20.24 8.99 30.02
C ASP A 152 20.61 8.02 31.14
N ILE A 153 21.90 7.74 31.30
CA ILE A 153 22.41 6.98 32.43
C ILE A 153 22.96 7.97 33.44
N THR A 154 22.21 8.20 34.52
CA THR A 154 22.64 9.03 35.64
C THR A 154 23.19 8.14 36.77
N ALA A 155 24.49 8.17 36.98
CA ALA A 155 25.14 7.56 38.15
C ALA A 155 25.79 8.67 39.02
N PRO A 156 25.95 8.48 40.31
CA PRO A 156 26.56 9.50 41.17
C PRO A 156 27.93 9.93 40.64
N GLY A 157 28.00 11.16 40.10
CA GLY A 157 29.22 11.73 39.54
C GLY A 157 29.53 11.46 38.09
N VAL A 158 28.65 10.76 37.34
CA VAL A 158 28.81 10.49 35.92
C VAL A 158 27.44 10.63 35.23
N GLU A 159 27.30 11.56 34.31
CA GLU A 159 26.20 11.67 33.37
C GLU A 159 26.69 11.20 31.99
N ILE A 160 26.10 10.13 31.47
CA ILE A 160 26.38 9.64 30.13
C ILE A 160 25.10 9.76 29.32
N GLU A 161 25.08 10.71 28.38
CA GLU A 161 24.06 10.78 27.34
C GLU A 161 24.53 9.92 26.16
N THR A 162 23.72 8.93 25.81
CA THR A 162 23.97 8.07 24.66
C THR A 162 22.70 7.99 23.81
N THR A 163 22.81 8.35 22.54
CA THR A 163 21.73 8.21 21.57
C THR A 163 21.86 6.87 20.87
N GLY A 164 20.83 6.04 20.99
CA GLY A 164 20.71 4.76 20.30
C GLY A 164 19.62 4.81 19.23
N THR A 165 19.78 4.05 18.16
CA THR A 165 18.72 3.88 17.17
C THR A 165 17.99 2.56 17.41
N ALA A 166 16.73 2.63 17.77
CA ALA A 166 15.80 1.50 17.81
C ALA A 166 14.94 1.47 16.54
N HIS A 167 14.38 0.31 16.22
CA HIS A 167 13.48 0.18 15.08
C HIS A 167 12.11 -0.28 15.56
N ILE A 168 11.08 0.53 15.31
CA ILE A 168 9.70 0.11 15.50
C ILE A 168 9.28 -0.66 14.25
N LYS A 169 8.85 -1.90 14.45
CA LYS A 169 8.35 -2.77 13.40
C LYS A 169 6.84 -2.91 13.51
N THR A 170 6.13 -2.46 12.49
CA THR A 170 4.70 -2.69 12.36
C THR A 170 4.45 -3.60 11.18
N HIS A 171 3.69 -4.67 11.40
CA HIS A 171 3.34 -5.62 10.34
C HIS A 171 1.91 -6.14 10.52
N GLY A 172 1.29 -6.45 9.40
CA GLY A 172 -0.11 -6.86 9.38
C GLY A 172 -0.48 -7.67 8.15
N LEU A 173 -1.65 -8.26 8.20
CA LEU A 173 -2.25 -9.00 7.09
C LEU A 173 -3.56 -8.32 6.70
N SER A 174 -3.70 -7.97 5.43
CA SER A 174 -4.91 -7.31 4.90
C SER A 174 -5.50 -8.09 3.74
N LEU A 175 -6.82 -8.02 3.62
CA LEU A 175 -7.58 -8.44 2.45
C LEU A 175 -8.02 -7.19 1.70
N GLY A 176 -8.04 -7.25 0.39
CA GLY A 176 -8.40 -6.09 -0.41
C GLY A 176 -9.05 -6.45 -1.72
N PHE A 177 -9.63 -5.41 -2.27
CA PHE A 177 -10.29 -5.39 -3.56
C PHE A 177 -9.75 -4.20 -4.35
N GLY A 178 -9.55 -4.39 -5.66
CA GLY A 178 -9.07 -3.35 -6.56
C GLY A 178 -9.76 -3.36 -7.91
N ILE A 179 -9.63 -2.23 -8.60
CA ILE A 179 -10.10 -2.04 -9.97
C ILE A 179 -8.91 -1.65 -10.83
N ASN A 180 -8.60 -2.49 -11.82
CA ASN A 180 -7.57 -2.25 -12.83
C ASN A 180 -8.15 -1.49 -14.03
N PHE A 181 -7.38 -0.58 -14.62
CA PHE A 181 -7.72 0.21 -15.80
C PHE A 181 -6.50 0.49 -16.67
#